data_ecee357af5c45fae0151ba67c88b9290
#
_entry.id   ecee357af5c45fae0151ba67c88b9290
#
_cell.length_a   1.000
_cell.length_b   1.000
_cell.length_c   1.000
_cell.angle_alpha   90.00
_cell.angle_beta   90.00
_cell.angle_gamma   90.00
#
_symmetry.space_group_name_H-M   'P 1'
#
loop_
_entity.id
_entity.type
_entity.pdbx_description
1 polymer ?
#
loop_
_entity_poly.entity_id
_entity_poly.type
_entity_poly.pdbx_seq_one_letter_code
_entity_poly.pdbx_strand_id
1 'polypeptide(L)'
;SKMTKHLIIVESPAKARTIQKFLNDDYKVMASMGHVRDLPSKKLGFDPENHFMPQYEIPKDKKKTITELKKAISKDTSIYLATDEDREGESISWHLISALGLEKKPIQRIVFHEVTPGAIQQALEHPRELDQHLVDAQQARRILDRAVGYELSPLLWRKIKPGLSAGRVQSVAVRILVDREREIREFEPEEYWKVRADFEGFHAELSKVDGKAVKIQNEEEANRVTQSIRAGECVLKEIDEREASRNPAAPFTTSTLQQEASNKLGFSVKKTMLIAQQLYDCLLYTSDAADDRD
;
A
#
# COMPACT_ATOMS: atom_id res chain seq x y z
N SER A 1 -41.03 -1.16 13.40
CA SER A 1 -39.66 -1.38 12.92
C SER A 1 -39.00 -2.43 13.79
N LYS A 2 -38.57 -3.53 13.19
CA LYS A 2 -37.77 -4.57 13.91
C LYS A 2 -36.54 -3.87 14.52
N MET A 3 -36.36 -3.98 15.83
CA MET A 3 -35.16 -3.42 16.48
C MET A 3 -33.95 -4.26 16.05
N THR A 4 -32.93 -3.58 15.55
CA THR A 4 -31.64 -4.19 15.19
C THR A 4 -30.98 -4.75 16.46
N LYS A 5 -30.69 -6.04 16.50
CA LYS A 5 -30.03 -6.68 17.65
C LYS A 5 -28.52 -6.45 17.63
N HIS A 6 -27.93 -6.47 16.42
CA HIS A 6 -26.50 -6.39 16.21
C HIS A 6 -26.16 -5.30 15.19
N LEU A 7 -25.28 -4.39 15.55
CA LEU A 7 -24.77 -3.35 14.63
C LEU A 7 -23.29 -3.62 14.34
N ILE A 8 -22.97 -3.80 13.08
CA ILE A 8 -21.60 -3.92 12.60
C ILE A 8 -21.21 -2.61 11.93
N ILE A 9 -20.08 -2.01 12.33
CA ILE A 9 -19.59 -0.78 11.74
C ILE A 9 -18.27 -1.06 11.02
N VAL A 10 -18.24 -0.78 9.72
CA VAL A 10 -17.07 -0.89 8.84
C VAL A 10 -16.63 0.50 8.37
N GLU A 11 -15.48 0.61 7.72
CA GLU A 11 -14.96 1.89 7.24
C GLU A 11 -15.62 2.36 5.93
N SER A 12 -16.02 1.44 5.04
CA SER A 12 -16.49 1.79 3.69
C SER A 12 -17.91 1.30 3.37
N PRO A 13 -18.69 2.06 2.56
CA PRO A 13 -20.01 1.63 2.12
C PRO A 13 -20.01 0.38 1.25
N ALA A 14 -18.94 0.13 0.50
CA ALA A 14 -18.79 -1.06 -0.33
C ALA A 14 -18.74 -2.30 0.55
N LYS A 15 -17.85 -2.33 1.55
CA LYS A 15 -17.79 -3.40 2.56
C LYS A 15 -19.13 -3.60 3.29
N ALA A 16 -19.78 -2.50 3.69
CA ALA A 16 -21.07 -2.58 4.36
C ALA A 16 -22.11 -3.33 3.53
N ARG A 17 -22.22 -3.00 2.24
CA ARG A 17 -23.16 -3.67 1.33
C ARG A 17 -22.83 -5.14 1.11
N THR A 18 -21.54 -5.48 0.98
CA THR A 18 -21.11 -6.88 0.77
C THR A 18 -21.37 -7.71 2.01
N ILE A 19 -20.95 -7.26 3.18
CA ILE A 19 -21.14 -7.97 4.44
C ILE A 19 -22.62 -8.14 4.79
N GLN A 20 -23.45 -7.11 4.53
CA GLN A 20 -24.89 -7.20 4.79
C GLN A 20 -25.57 -8.35 4.02
N LYS A 21 -25.08 -8.71 2.84
CA LYS A 21 -25.62 -9.84 2.05
C LYS A 21 -25.38 -11.20 2.68
N PHE A 22 -24.36 -11.31 3.51
CA PHE A 22 -23.97 -12.57 4.18
C PHE A 22 -24.62 -12.76 5.56
N LEU A 23 -25.33 -11.75 6.04
CA LEU A 23 -25.91 -11.73 7.37
C LEU A 23 -27.44 -11.71 7.31
N ASN A 24 -28.07 -12.25 8.35
CA ASN A 24 -29.52 -12.23 8.48
C ASN A 24 -30.05 -10.88 8.98
N ASP A 25 -31.38 -10.74 9.08
CA ASP A 25 -32.08 -9.52 9.48
C ASP A 25 -31.81 -9.03 10.91
N ASP A 26 -31.20 -9.85 11.77
CA ASP A 26 -30.83 -9.44 13.12
C ASP A 26 -29.60 -8.51 13.12
N TYR A 27 -28.81 -8.53 12.03
CA TYR A 27 -27.62 -7.71 11.85
C TYR A 27 -27.90 -6.53 10.93
N LYS A 28 -27.39 -5.37 11.32
CA LYS A 28 -27.34 -4.18 10.46
C LYS A 28 -25.89 -3.79 10.27
N VAL A 29 -25.47 -3.63 9.01
CA VAL A 29 -24.10 -3.20 8.70
C VAL A 29 -24.13 -1.75 8.22
N MET A 30 -23.31 -0.90 8.82
CA MET A 30 -23.22 0.53 8.49
C MET A 30 -21.74 0.93 8.28
N ALA A 31 -21.54 2.00 7.51
CA ALA A 31 -20.19 2.51 7.25
C ALA A 31 -19.93 3.81 8.02
N SER A 32 -18.71 3.93 8.58
CA SER A 32 -18.22 5.17 9.19
C SER A 32 -17.76 6.20 8.16
N MET A 33 -17.56 5.80 6.91
CA MET A 33 -17.01 6.63 5.84
C MET A 33 -15.56 7.09 6.14
N GLY A 34 -14.75 6.21 6.69
CA GLY A 34 -13.39 6.47 7.17
C GLY A 34 -13.36 7.11 8.56
N HIS A 35 -12.36 7.96 8.82
CA HIS A 35 -12.21 8.64 10.11
C HIS A 35 -13.40 9.55 10.44
N VAL A 36 -13.88 9.44 11.67
CA VAL A 36 -15.01 10.23 12.19
C VAL A 36 -14.59 11.39 13.08
N ARG A 37 -13.34 11.40 13.56
CA ARG A 37 -12.70 12.50 14.27
C ARG A 37 -11.31 12.76 13.70
N ASP A 38 -10.85 14.00 13.76
CA ASP A 38 -9.49 14.39 13.38
C ASP A 38 -9.01 15.59 14.21
N LEU A 39 -7.72 15.89 14.14
CA LEU A 39 -7.18 17.14 14.69
C LEU A 39 -7.79 18.34 13.94
N PRO A 40 -7.99 19.49 14.61
CA PRO A 40 -8.53 20.69 13.98
C PRO A 40 -7.74 21.10 12.73
N SER A 41 -8.46 21.48 11.66
CA SER A 41 -7.81 21.77 10.38
C SER A 41 -6.94 23.04 10.37
N LYS A 42 -7.26 24.01 11.24
CA LYS A 42 -6.63 25.35 11.28
C LYS A 42 -5.72 25.57 12.49
N LYS A 43 -5.57 24.58 13.35
CA LYS A 43 -4.78 24.68 14.58
C LYS A 43 -3.80 23.51 14.67
N LEU A 44 -2.80 23.63 15.52
CA LEU A 44 -1.86 22.53 15.80
C LEU A 44 -2.62 21.28 16.26
N GLY A 45 -3.61 21.46 17.14
CA GLY A 45 -4.53 20.39 17.55
C GLY A 45 -3.97 19.44 18.60
N PHE A 46 -2.84 19.76 19.19
CA PHE A 46 -2.26 19.07 20.35
C PHE A 46 -1.47 20.05 21.19
N ASP A 47 -1.20 19.68 22.44
CA ASP A 47 -0.45 20.48 23.39
C ASP A 47 0.96 19.92 23.59
N PRO A 48 2.02 20.60 23.07
CA PRO A 48 3.40 20.13 23.22
C PRO A 48 3.88 20.08 24.67
N GLU A 49 3.36 20.96 25.55
CA GLU A 49 3.74 21.04 26.96
C GLU A 49 3.02 20.03 27.84
N ASN A 50 1.89 19.49 27.33
CA ASN A 50 1.10 18.46 28.01
C ASN A 50 1.16 17.12 27.27
N HIS A 51 2.33 16.49 27.20
CA HIS A 51 2.56 15.17 26.62
C HIS A 51 1.99 15.00 25.22
N PHE A 52 1.95 16.06 24.41
CA PHE A 52 1.37 16.07 23.06
C PHE A 52 -0.10 15.63 23.00
N MET A 53 -0.85 15.86 24.06
CA MET A 53 -2.24 15.43 24.17
C MET A 53 -3.08 15.97 23.01
N PRO A 54 -3.68 15.10 22.16
CA PRO A 54 -4.43 15.53 21.00
C PRO A 54 -5.83 16.05 21.36
N GLN A 55 -6.25 17.09 20.66
CA GLN A 55 -7.59 17.68 20.75
C GLN A 55 -8.37 17.28 19.49
N TYR A 56 -9.08 16.16 19.55
CA TYR A 56 -9.87 15.69 18.41
C TYR A 56 -11.23 16.39 18.32
N GLU A 57 -11.65 16.69 17.08
CA GLU A 57 -12.99 17.20 16.77
C GLU A 57 -13.67 16.34 15.71
N ILE A 58 -15.00 16.37 15.68
CA ILE A 58 -15.81 15.74 14.62
C ILE A 58 -15.92 16.74 13.48
N PRO A 59 -15.34 16.47 12.28
CA PRO A 59 -15.47 17.33 11.12
C PRO A 59 -16.94 17.54 10.73
N LYS A 60 -17.25 18.69 10.14
CA LYS A 60 -18.63 19.07 9.81
C LYS A 60 -19.31 18.06 8.87
N ASP A 61 -18.58 17.53 7.90
CA ASP A 61 -19.03 16.53 6.94
C ASP A 61 -19.33 15.16 7.59
N LYS A 62 -18.75 14.86 8.75
CA LYS A 62 -18.94 13.60 9.49
C LYS A 62 -20.12 13.62 10.47
N LYS A 63 -20.64 14.80 10.80
CA LYS A 63 -21.75 14.95 11.76
C LYS A 63 -22.98 14.14 11.36
N LYS A 64 -23.32 14.10 10.06
CA LYS A 64 -24.45 13.34 9.55
C LYS A 64 -24.26 11.84 9.77
N THR A 65 -23.09 11.30 9.40
CA THR A 65 -22.74 9.89 9.59
C THR A 65 -22.82 9.49 11.07
N ILE A 66 -22.25 10.31 11.97
CA ILE A 66 -22.33 10.06 13.41
C ILE A 66 -23.78 10.07 13.92
N THR A 67 -24.60 11.00 13.43
CA THR A 67 -26.01 11.05 13.80
C THR A 67 -26.78 9.81 13.34
N GLU A 68 -26.52 9.33 12.12
CA GLU A 68 -27.14 8.11 11.57
C GLU A 68 -26.69 6.85 12.35
N LEU A 69 -25.42 6.75 12.68
CA LEU A 69 -24.91 5.66 13.51
C LEU A 69 -25.54 5.68 14.91
N LYS A 70 -25.62 6.85 15.56
CA LYS A 70 -26.27 7.00 16.87
C LYS A 70 -27.73 6.57 16.85
N LYS A 71 -28.48 6.87 15.79
CA LYS A 71 -29.90 6.48 15.64
C LYS A 71 -30.06 4.94 15.53
N ALA A 72 -29.04 4.23 15.04
CA ALA A 72 -29.08 2.79 14.90
C ALA A 72 -28.74 2.04 16.22
N ILE A 73 -28.23 2.77 17.22
CA ILE A 73 -27.79 2.21 18.50
C ILE A 73 -28.91 2.37 19.54
N SER A 74 -29.43 1.27 20.04
CA SER A 74 -30.34 1.22 21.18
C SER A 74 -29.62 0.72 22.44
N LYS A 75 -30.34 0.65 23.56
CA LYS A 75 -29.78 0.15 24.82
C LYS A 75 -29.29 -1.31 24.69
N ASP A 76 -30.04 -2.12 23.94
CA ASP A 76 -29.84 -3.56 23.83
C ASP A 76 -29.09 -3.96 22.54
N THR A 77 -28.57 -2.99 21.76
CA THR A 77 -27.81 -3.26 20.55
C THR A 77 -26.39 -3.69 20.90
N SER A 78 -25.98 -4.90 20.46
CA SER A 78 -24.59 -5.33 20.45
C SER A 78 -23.82 -4.66 19.34
N ILE A 79 -22.64 -4.15 19.61
CA ILE A 79 -21.88 -3.34 18.65
C ILE A 79 -20.56 -4.05 18.30
N TYR A 80 -20.37 -4.28 17.02
CA TYR A 80 -19.16 -4.85 16.44
C TYR A 80 -18.43 -3.79 15.59
N LEU A 81 -17.17 -3.58 15.87
CA LEU A 81 -16.29 -2.72 15.06
C LEU A 81 -15.46 -3.62 14.14
N ALA A 82 -15.72 -3.51 12.84
CA ALA A 82 -15.19 -4.39 11.80
C ALA A 82 -14.37 -3.62 10.74
N THR A 83 -13.58 -2.66 11.21
CA THR A 83 -12.62 -1.92 10.38
C THR A 83 -11.39 -2.78 10.10
N ASP A 84 -10.53 -2.40 9.14
CA ASP A 84 -9.34 -3.14 8.74
C ASP A 84 -8.43 -3.49 9.93
N GLU A 85 -7.68 -4.60 9.78
CA GLU A 85 -6.74 -5.06 10.80
C GLU A 85 -5.38 -4.37 10.63
N ASP A 86 -5.39 -3.05 10.71
CA ASP A 86 -4.18 -2.24 10.73
C ASP A 86 -4.34 -1.09 11.73
N ARG A 87 -3.27 -0.32 11.91
CA ARG A 87 -3.29 0.83 12.83
C ARG A 87 -4.33 1.88 12.45
N GLU A 88 -4.66 2.03 11.16
CA GLU A 88 -5.67 2.96 10.67
C GLU A 88 -7.08 2.50 11.06
N GLY A 89 -7.40 1.22 10.84
CA GLY A 89 -8.66 0.63 11.25
C GLY A 89 -8.85 0.60 12.76
N GLU A 90 -7.81 0.28 13.54
CA GLU A 90 -7.87 0.37 15.01
C GLU A 90 -8.16 1.80 15.47
N SER A 91 -7.52 2.79 14.87
CA SER A 91 -7.77 4.20 15.17
C SER A 91 -9.18 4.64 14.80
N ILE A 92 -9.72 4.20 13.65
CA ILE A 92 -11.12 4.47 13.27
C ILE A 92 -12.07 3.89 14.31
N SER A 93 -11.86 2.65 14.75
CA SER A 93 -12.64 1.99 15.79
C SER A 93 -12.59 2.76 17.11
N TRP A 94 -11.41 3.16 17.55
CA TRP A 94 -11.22 3.95 18.76
C TRP A 94 -11.94 5.32 18.69
N HIS A 95 -11.82 6.00 17.56
CA HIS A 95 -12.53 7.25 17.31
C HIS A 95 -14.06 7.09 17.28
N LEU A 96 -14.57 5.96 16.78
CA LEU A 96 -16.00 5.64 16.79
C LEU A 96 -16.51 5.47 18.21
N ILE A 97 -15.80 4.75 19.07
CA ILE A 97 -16.18 4.57 20.46
C ILE A 97 -16.44 5.93 21.14
N SER A 98 -15.48 6.84 21.01
CA SER A 98 -15.59 8.16 21.62
C SER A 98 -16.64 9.06 20.93
N ALA A 99 -16.71 9.08 19.56
CA ALA A 99 -17.66 9.92 18.86
C ALA A 99 -19.13 9.51 19.09
N LEU A 100 -19.36 8.23 19.33
CA LEU A 100 -20.69 7.68 19.61
C LEU A 100 -21.03 7.66 21.10
N GLY A 101 -20.08 7.88 22.00
CA GLY A 101 -20.25 7.82 23.44
C GLY A 101 -20.44 6.39 23.96
N LEU A 102 -19.61 5.50 23.50
CA LEU A 102 -19.74 4.04 23.76
C LEU A 102 -18.75 3.51 24.80
N GLU A 103 -18.03 4.36 25.50
CA GLU A 103 -16.97 3.98 26.45
C GLU A 103 -17.47 3.07 27.59
N LYS A 104 -18.76 3.10 27.87
CA LYS A 104 -19.40 2.30 28.91
C LYS A 104 -20.16 1.08 28.39
N LYS A 105 -20.17 0.85 27.08
CA LYS A 105 -20.83 -0.30 26.45
C LYS A 105 -19.81 -1.40 26.14
N PRO A 106 -20.21 -2.66 26.21
CA PRO A 106 -19.37 -3.74 25.70
C PRO A 106 -19.26 -3.62 24.20
N ILE A 107 -18.05 -3.32 23.71
CA ILE A 107 -17.72 -3.21 22.29
C ILE A 107 -16.91 -4.45 21.92
N GLN A 108 -17.25 -5.04 20.79
CA GLN A 108 -16.54 -6.18 20.24
C GLN A 108 -15.80 -5.75 18.98
N ARG A 109 -14.51 -5.95 18.96
CA ARG A 109 -13.68 -5.75 17.77
C ARG A 109 -13.62 -7.07 17.02
N ILE A 110 -14.00 -7.08 15.75
CA ILE A 110 -13.87 -8.22 14.85
C ILE A 110 -12.93 -7.88 13.69
N VAL A 111 -12.12 -8.84 13.31
CA VAL A 111 -11.16 -8.72 12.21
C VAL A 111 -11.28 -9.91 11.28
N PHE A 112 -11.14 -9.64 9.99
CA PHE A 112 -11.13 -10.66 8.94
C PHE A 112 -10.22 -10.19 7.81
N HIS A 113 -9.50 -11.14 7.22
CA HIS A 113 -8.54 -10.85 6.15
C HIS A 113 -9.20 -10.92 4.76
N GLU A 114 -10.38 -11.51 4.69
CA GLU A 114 -11.19 -11.64 3.47
C GLU A 114 -12.66 -11.43 3.80
N VAL A 115 -13.44 -10.97 2.80
CA VAL A 115 -14.87 -10.68 2.98
C VAL A 115 -15.69 -11.85 2.44
N THR A 116 -15.51 -13.03 3.01
CA THR A 116 -16.30 -14.24 2.70
C THR A 116 -17.29 -14.53 3.82
N PRO A 117 -18.40 -15.26 3.55
CA PRO A 117 -19.36 -15.63 4.59
C PRO A 117 -18.71 -16.38 5.76
N GLY A 118 -17.79 -17.31 5.47
CA GLY A 118 -17.10 -18.11 6.48
C GLY A 118 -16.18 -17.27 7.36
N ALA A 119 -15.37 -16.37 6.76
CA ALA A 119 -14.47 -15.50 7.52
C ALA A 119 -15.25 -14.54 8.43
N ILE A 120 -16.37 -14.00 7.96
CA ILE A 120 -17.22 -13.10 8.75
C ILE A 120 -17.87 -13.86 9.91
N GLN A 121 -18.40 -15.07 9.67
CA GLN A 121 -18.97 -15.89 10.72
C GLN A 121 -17.93 -16.23 11.80
N GLN A 122 -16.75 -16.66 11.38
CA GLN A 122 -15.64 -16.96 12.29
C GLN A 122 -15.21 -15.72 13.10
N ALA A 123 -15.15 -14.54 12.47
CA ALA A 123 -14.82 -13.29 13.17
C ALA A 123 -15.88 -12.89 14.21
N LEU A 124 -17.17 -13.14 13.93
CA LEU A 124 -18.25 -12.91 14.91
C LEU A 124 -18.19 -13.86 16.09
N GLU A 125 -17.71 -15.08 15.91
CA GLU A 125 -17.53 -16.08 16.97
C GLU A 125 -16.28 -15.83 17.83
N HIS A 126 -15.27 -15.10 17.29
CA HIS A 126 -14.00 -14.84 17.95
C HIS A 126 -13.68 -13.33 18.01
N PRO A 127 -14.52 -12.52 18.66
CA PRO A 127 -14.23 -11.11 18.82
C PRO A 127 -13.04 -10.90 19.76
N ARG A 128 -12.33 -9.80 19.57
CA ARG A 128 -11.22 -9.37 20.40
C ARG A 128 -11.44 -7.98 20.99
N GLU A 129 -10.56 -7.55 21.84
CA GLU A 129 -10.49 -6.16 22.29
C GLU A 129 -9.77 -5.28 21.27
N LEU A 130 -9.92 -3.96 21.44
CA LEU A 130 -9.20 -2.97 20.65
C LEU A 130 -7.71 -3.04 21.01
N ASP A 131 -6.84 -3.02 20.01
CA ASP A 131 -5.39 -2.94 20.20
C ASP A 131 -4.96 -1.47 20.44
N GLN A 132 -4.77 -1.13 21.71
CA GLN A 132 -4.38 0.22 22.11
C GLN A 132 -2.99 0.60 21.59
N HIS A 133 -2.07 -0.36 21.40
CA HIS A 133 -0.74 -0.07 20.86
C HIS A 133 -0.80 0.40 19.40
N LEU A 134 -1.68 -0.21 18.60
CA LEU A 134 -1.91 0.24 17.22
C LEU A 134 -2.57 1.62 17.16
N VAL A 135 -3.52 1.88 18.07
CA VAL A 135 -4.14 3.21 18.22
C VAL A 135 -3.08 4.26 18.56
N ASP A 136 -2.25 4.00 19.56
CA ASP A 136 -1.20 4.91 20.00
C ASP A 136 -0.16 5.15 18.90
N ALA A 137 0.22 4.12 18.16
CA ALA A 137 1.12 4.24 17.02
C ALA A 137 0.55 5.14 15.91
N GLN A 138 -0.74 5.03 15.62
CA GLN A 138 -1.41 5.89 14.65
C GLN A 138 -1.52 7.34 15.16
N GLN A 139 -1.86 7.53 16.43
CA GLN A 139 -1.92 8.87 17.06
C GLN A 139 -0.54 9.54 17.02
N ALA A 140 0.51 8.85 17.43
CA ALA A 140 1.88 9.36 17.40
C ALA A 140 2.29 9.79 15.97
N ARG A 141 1.97 8.96 14.98
CA ARG A 141 2.20 9.31 13.57
C ARG A 141 1.42 10.55 13.16
N ARG A 142 0.13 10.64 13.52
CA ARG A 142 -0.72 11.80 13.17
C ARG A 142 -0.21 13.10 13.77
N ILE A 143 0.19 13.07 15.04
CA ILE A 143 0.77 14.21 15.77
C ILE A 143 2.09 14.61 15.13
N LEU A 144 2.99 13.66 14.85
CA LEU A 144 4.28 13.93 14.24
C LEU A 144 4.15 14.56 12.84
N ASP A 145 3.28 14.03 12.00
CA ASP A 145 3.03 14.58 10.66
C ASP A 145 2.48 16.02 10.76
N ARG A 146 1.62 16.29 11.75
CA ARG A 146 1.09 17.63 12.02
C ARG A 146 2.18 18.59 12.51
N ALA A 147 3.00 18.18 13.47
CA ALA A 147 4.09 18.99 14.02
C ALA A 147 5.09 19.39 12.93
N VAL A 148 5.59 18.41 12.17
CA VAL A 148 6.52 18.64 11.07
C VAL A 148 5.93 19.57 10.01
N GLY A 149 4.67 19.35 9.62
CA GLY A 149 3.99 20.19 8.63
C GLY A 149 3.82 21.64 9.08
N TYR A 150 3.44 21.85 10.32
CA TYR A 150 3.18 23.19 10.87
C TYR A 150 4.46 24.00 11.14
N GLU A 151 5.56 23.35 11.50
CA GLU A 151 6.82 24.05 11.76
C GLU A 151 7.62 24.31 10.48
N LEU A 152 7.71 23.32 9.58
CA LEU A 152 8.55 23.44 8.40
C LEU A 152 7.88 24.15 7.22
N SER A 153 6.56 24.03 7.05
CA SER A 153 5.89 24.70 5.93
C SER A 153 6.01 26.24 5.96
N PRO A 154 5.84 26.92 7.13
CA PRO A 154 6.08 28.37 7.23
C PRO A 154 7.53 28.78 6.93
N LEU A 155 8.50 27.92 7.24
CA LEU A 155 9.90 28.16 6.89
C LEU A 155 10.09 28.18 5.37
N LEU A 156 9.50 27.23 4.66
CA LEU A 156 9.50 27.17 3.20
C LEU A 156 8.81 28.41 2.60
N TRP A 157 7.71 28.88 3.17
CA TRP A 157 7.01 30.07 2.68
C TRP A 157 7.86 31.34 2.78
N ARG A 158 8.62 31.47 3.86
CA ARG A 158 9.52 32.62 4.06
C ARG A 158 10.78 32.56 3.21
N LYS A 159 11.32 31.38 2.98
CA LYS A 159 12.64 31.20 2.34
C LYS A 159 12.56 30.92 0.84
N ILE A 160 11.47 30.31 0.36
CA ILE A 160 11.35 29.85 -1.03
C ILE A 160 10.11 30.45 -1.68
N LYS A 161 8.90 29.95 -1.37
CA LYS A 161 7.65 30.42 -1.98
C LYS A 161 6.44 30.08 -1.10
N PRO A 162 5.45 31.01 -0.97
CA PRO A 162 4.17 30.70 -0.32
C PRO A 162 3.43 29.54 -0.98
N GLY A 163 2.72 28.76 -0.15
CA GLY A 163 1.93 27.63 -0.60
C GLY A 163 2.69 26.29 -0.73
N LEU A 164 4.01 26.28 -0.52
CA LEU A 164 4.77 25.02 -0.39
C LEU A 164 4.43 24.32 0.92
N SER A 165 4.54 22.99 0.93
CA SER A 165 4.38 22.22 2.15
C SER A 165 5.57 21.29 2.37
N ALA A 166 5.97 21.16 3.63
CA ALA A 166 6.92 20.15 4.06
C ALA A 166 6.18 19.03 4.78
N GLY A 167 6.70 17.83 4.69
CA GLY A 167 6.15 16.69 5.38
C GLY A 167 7.13 15.53 5.39
N ARG A 168 7.00 14.69 6.37
CA ARG A 168 7.91 13.58 6.66
C ARG A 168 8.09 12.62 5.47
N VAL A 169 7.03 12.31 4.76
CA VAL A 169 7.05 11.43 3.59
C VAL A 169 7.46 12.20 2.33
N GLN A 170 6.82 13.32 2.05
CA GLN A 170 7.05 14.08 0.81
C GLN A 170 8.45 14.66 0.72
N SER A 171 9.03 15.14 1.83
CA SER A 171 10.39 15.69 1.84
C SER A 171 11.44 14.61 1.56
N VAL A 172 11.25 13.40 2.10
CA VAL A 172 12.12 12.25 1.80
C VAL A 172 11.98 11.82 0.35
N ALA A 173 10.77 11.77 -0.20
CA ALA A 173 10.55 11.43 -1.60
C ALA A 173 11.25 12.43 -2.56
N VAL A 174 11.16 13.73 -2.28
CA VAL A 174 11.87 14.76 -3.05
C VAL A 174 13.39 14.58 -2.94
N ARG A 175 13.92 14.28 -1.75
CA ARG A 175 15.34 14.03 -1.56
C ARG A 175 15.83 12.86 -2.41
N ILE A 176 15.14 11.72 -2.38
CA ILE A 176 15.49 10.54 -3.19
C ILE A 176 15.55 10.89 -4.68
N LEU A 177 14.57 11.67 -5.18
CA LEU A 177 14.55 12.12 -6.57
C LEU A 177 15.72 13.05 -6.90
N VAL A 178 16.06 13.97 -5.99
CA VAL A 178 17.19 14.90 -6.17
C VAL A 178 18.52 14.14 -6.15
N ASP A 179 18.69 13.19 -5.22
CA ASP A 179 19.92 12.41 -5.15
C ASP A 179 20.09 11.56 -6.42
N ARG A 180 19.01 10.96 -6.93
CA ARG A 180 19.03 10.22 -8.20
C ARG A 180 19.33 11.14 -9.41
N GLU A 181 18.76 12.35 -9.45
CA GLU A 181 19.04 13.31 -10.51
C GLU A 181 20.51 13.77 -10.50
N ARG A 182 21.13 13.90 -9.32
CA ARG A 182 22.57 14.20 -9.19
C ARG A 182 23.40 13.07 -9.76
N GLU A 183 23.11 11.81 -9.41
CA GLU A 183 23.80 10.65 -9.99
C GLU A 183 23.71 10.63 -11.52
N ILE A 184 22.53 10.97 -12.08
CA ILE A 184 22.34 11.03 -13.54
C ILE A 184 23.18 12.14 -14.15
N ARG A 185 23.28 13.31 -13.51
CA ARG A 185 24.07 14.44 -14.01
C ARG A 185 25.58 14.24 -13.89
N GLU A 186 26.01 13.50 -12.88
CA GLU A 186 27.40 13.15 -12.63
C GLU A 186 27.84 11.92 -13.44
N PHE A 187 26.91 11.22 -14.08
CA PHE A 187 27.21 10.04 -14.86
C PHE A 187 28.00 10.39 -16.11
N GLU A 188 29.21 9.88 -16.21
CA GLU A 188 30.05 9.97 -17.41
C GLU A 188 29.80 8.75 -18.30
N PRO A 189 29.23 8.92 -19.51
CA PRO A 189 29.03 7.80 -20.42
C PRO A 189 30.36 7.20 -20.86
N GLU A 190 30.51 5.89 -20.66
CA GLU A 190 31.66 5.14 -21.18
C GLU A 190 31.25 4.38 -22.44
N GLU A 191 32.01 4.57 -23.53
CA GLU A 191 31.86 3.79 -24.74
C GLU A 191 32.31 2.35 -24.48
N TYR A 192 31.52 1.39 -24.93
CA TYR A 192 31.91 0.01 -24.97
C TYR A 192 31.37 -0.68 -26.21
N TRP A 193 32.10 -1.69 -26.67
CA TRP A 193 31.73 -2.47 -27.84
C TRP A 193 31.53 -3.93 -27.47
N LYS A 194 30.50 -4.55 -28.10
CA LYS A 194 30.26 -5.99 -28.00
C LYS A 194 30.48 -6.61 -29.37
N VAL A 195 31.26 -7.69 -29.42
CA VAL A 195 31.44 -8.47 -30.62
C VAL A 195 30.58 -9.72 -30.50
N ARG A 196 29.68 -9.90 -31.45
CA ARG A 196 28.76 -11.03 -31.54
C ARG A 196 28.99 -11.74 -32.88
N ALA A 197 29.07 -13.06 -32.81
CA ALA A 197 29.08 -13.93 -33.99
C ALA A 197 27.75 -14.67 -34.08
N ASP A 198 27.11 -14.63 -35.23
CA ASP A 198 25.87 -15.32 -35.50
C ASP A 198 26.19 -16.58 -36.34
N PHE A 199 25.79 -17.75 -35.78
CA PHE A 199 25.91 -19.06 -36.39
C PHE A 199 24.53 -19.61 -36.73
N GLU A 200 24.48 -20.70 -37.49
CA GLU A 200 23.21 -21.37 -37.78
C GLU A 200 22.62 -21.95 -36.47
N GLY A 201 21.49 -21.41 -36.05
CA GLY A 201 20.75 -21.85 -34.87
C GLY A 201 21.16 -21.24 -33.51
N PHE A 202 22.28 -20.51 -33.41
CA PHE A 202 22.69 -19.83 -32.17
C PHE A 202 23.57 -18.62 -32.44
N HIS A 203 23.80 -17.82 -31.41
CA HIS A 203 24.77 -16.73 -31.42
C HIS A 203 25.73 -16.85 -30.24
N ALA A 204 26.94 -16.34 -30.41
CA ALA A 204 27.96 -16.28 -29.39
C ALA A 204 28.44 -14.86 -29.17
N GLU A 205 28.64 -14.45 -27.94
CA GLU A 205 29.26 -13.17 -27.59
C GLU A 205 30.69 -13.37 -27.13
N LEU A 206 31.59 -12.51 -27.59
CA LEU A 206 32.97 -12.50 -27.14
C LEU A 206 33.04 -12.20 -25.64
N SER A 207 33.53 -13.16 -24.83
CA SER A 207 33.65 -13.01 -23.40
C SER A 207 35.08 -12.86 -22.92
N LYS A 208 36.02 -13.55 -23.60
CA LYS A 208 37.45 -13.56 -23.17
C LYS A 208 38.37 -13.55 -24.39
N VAL A 209 39.51 -12.90 -24.23
CA VAL A 209 40.68 -12.97 -25.12
C VAL A 209 41.87 -13.43 -24.26
N ASP A 210 42.58 -14.45 -24.71
CA ASP A 210 43.69 -15.05 -23.97
C ASP A 210 43.35 -15.43 -22.52
N GLY A 211 42.10 -15.92 -22.29
CA GLY A 211 41.61 -16.32 -21.00
C GLY A 211 41.17 -15.19 -20.08
N LYS A 212 41.36 -13.94 -20.44
CA LYS A 212 40.95 -12.75 -19.66
C LYS A 212 39.66 -12.16 -20.20
N ALA A 213 38.76 -11.73 -19.29
CA ALA A 213 37.56 -11.00 -19.67
C ALA A 213 37.92 -9.75 -20.48
N VAL A 214 37.23 -9.53 -21.58
CA VAL A 214 37.52 -8.43 -22.51
C VAL A 214 36.53 -7.31 -22.34
N LYS A 215 37.02 -6.05 -22.26
CA LYS A 215 36.22 -4.83 -22.36
C LYS A 215 36.79 -4.04 -23.54
N ILE A 216 36.05 -4.05 -24.65
CA ILE A 216 36.45 -3.30 -25.85
C ILE A 216 35.93 -1.88 -25.69
N GLN A 217 36.81 -0.90 -25.75
CA GLN A 217 36.49 0.49 -25.43
C GLN A 217 36.35 1.41 -26.65
N ASN A 218 36.75 0.96 -27.84
CA ASN A 218 36.65 1.76 -29.05
C ASN A 218 36.46 0.90 -30.29
N GLU A 219 36.06 1.56 -31.40
CA GLU A 219 35.79 0.91 -32.67
C GLU A 219 37.01 0.26 -33.30
N GLU A 220 38.20 0.85 -33.16
CA GLU A 220 39.44 0.32 -33.73
C GLU A 220 39.76 -1.06 -33.08
N GLU A 221 39.66 -1.17 -31.80
CA GLU A 221 39.85 -2.42 -31.06
C GLU A 221 38.78 -3.48 -31.45
N ALA A 222 37.50 -3.05 -31.55
CA ALA A 222 36.42 -3.92 -32.01
C ALA A 222 36.69 -4.48 -33.40
N ASN A 223 37.14 -3.63 -34.33
CA ASN A 223 37.46 -4.01 -35.69
C ASN A 223 38.67 -4.97 -35.77
N ARG A 224 39.73 -4.69 -35.01
CA ARG A 224 40.90 -5.58 -34.91
C ARG A 224 40.50 -6.97 -34.41
N VAL A 225 39.75 -7.04 -33.32
CA VAL A 225 39.26 -8.31 -32.76
C VAL A 225 38.35 -9.04 -33.73
N THR A 226 37.44 -8.35 -34.39
CA THR A 226 36.55 -8.93 -35.37
C THR A 226 37.28 -9.50 -36.58
N GLN A 227 38.32 -8.80 -37.09
CA GLN A 227 39.15 -9.30 -38.15
C GLN A 227 39.91 -10.55 -37.76
N SER A 228 40.44 -10.59 -36.54
CA SER A 228 41.15 -11.76 -36.01
C SER A 228 40.21 -12.97 -35.90
N ILE A 229 38.98 -12.79 -35.43
CA ILE A 229 37.96 -13.85 -35.35
C ILE A 229 37.59 -14.36 -36.74
N ARG A 230 37.41 -13.47 -37.71
CA ARG A 230 37.06 -13.83 -39.11
C ARG A 230 38.18 -14.58 -39.84
N ALA A 231 39.41 -14.33 -39.49
CA ALA A 231 40.57 -15.02 -40.06
C ALA A 231 40.83 -16.39 -39.45
N GLY A 232 40.24 -16.68 -38.29
CA GLY A 232 40.35 -17.94 -37.59
C GLY A 232 39.22 -18.90 -37.82
N GLU A 233 39.39 -20.14 -37.40
CA GLU A 233 38.33 -21.16 -37.39
C GLU A 233 37.61 -21.14 -36.06
N CYS A 234 36.26 -21.12 -36.11
CA CYS A 234 35.43 -21.20 -34.91
C CYS A 234 35.11 -22.68 -34.60
N VAL A 235 35.50 -23.14 -33.43
CA VAL A 235 35.27 -24.52 -33.00
C VAL A 235 34.39 -24.52 -31.76
N LEU A 236 33.31 -25.30 -31.77
CA LEU A 236 32.52 -25.58 -30.61
C LEU A 236 33.33 -26.51 -29.67
N LYS A 237 33.76 -25.97 -28.53
CA LYS A 237 34.62 -26.67 -27.60
C LYS A 237 33.89 -27.51 -26.56
N GLU A 238 32.76 -27.00 -26.09
CA GLU A 238 32.00 -27.61 -24.99
C GLU A 238 30.54 -27.21 -25.05
N ILE A 239 29.64 -28.14 -24.74
CA ILE A 239 28.23 -27.89 -24.51
C ILE A 239 27.93 -28.26 -23.06
N ASP A 240 27.48 -27.28 -22.28
CA ASP A 240 27.07 -27.47 -20.88
C ASP A 240 25.55 -27.41 -20.79
N GLU A 241 24.92 -28.56 -20.61
CA GLU A 241 23.47 -28.69 -20.44
C GLU A 241 23.14 -28.76 -18.96
N ARG A 242 22.29 -27.84 -18.49
CA ARG A 242 21.82 -27.80 -17.10
C ARG A 242 20.32 -27.73 -17.04
N GLU A 243 19.76 -28.57 -16.20
CA GLU A 243 18.36 -28.43 -15.83
C GLU A 243 18.18 -27.20 -14.95
N ALA A 244 17.30 -26.30 -15.36
CA ALA A 244 16.94 -25.11 -14.58
C ALA A 244 15.47 -25.20 -14.19
N SER A 245 15.18 -25.20 -12.89
CA SER A 245 13.84 -25.08 -12.39
C SER A 245 13.51 -23.59 -12.13
N ARG A 246 12.33 -23.15 -12.56
CA ARG A 246 11.80 -21.84 -12.23
C ARG A 246 10.67 -22.00 -11.23
N ASN A 247 10.84 -21.43 -10.07
CA ASN A 247 9.74 -21.32 -9.11
C ASN A 247 8.76 -20.23 -9.56
N PRO A 248 7.46 -20.37 -9.24
CA PRO A 248 6.50 -19.29 -9.40
C PRO A 248 6.97 -18.04 -8.63
N ALA A 249 6.62 -16.87 -9.14
CA ALA A 249 6.86 -15.64 -8.43
C ALA A 249 6.04 -15.62 -7.12
N ALA A 250 6.57 -14.95 -6.09
CA ALA A 250 5.82 -14.73 -4.86
C ALA A 250 4.55 -13.91 -5.13
N PRO A 251 3.50 -14.05 -4.30
CA PRO A 251 2.34 -13.17 -4.36
C PRO A 251 2.73 -11.70 -4.33
N PHE A 252 1.95 -10.85 -4.98
CA PHE A 252 2.23 -9.43 -5.03
C PHE A 252 2.12 -8.76 -3.66
N THR A 253 3.11 -7.95 -3.33
CA THR A 253 2.96 -6.84 -2.39
C THR A 253 2.36 -5.64 -3.13
N THR A 254 1.89 -4.62 -2.40
CA THR A 254 1.40 -3.37 -3.01
C THR A 254 2.44 -2.76 -3.97
N SER A 255 3.71 -2.75 -3.56
CA SER A 255 4.82 -2.21 -4.35
C SER A 255 5.05 -3.00 -5.65
N THR A 256 5.13 -4.32 -5.56
CA THR A 256 5.37 -5.16 -6.75
C THR A 256 4.17 -5.18 -7.69
N LEU A 257 2.93 -5.13 -7.16
CA LEU A 257 1.72 -4.98 -7.98
C LEU A 257 1.75 -3.67 -8.79
N GLN A 258 2.12 -2.56 -8.16
CA GLN A 258 2.23 -1.26 -8.85
C GLN A 258 3.30 -1.29 -9.94
N GLN A 259 4.46 -1.90 -9.69
CA GLN A 259 5.55 -2.04 -10.66
C GLN A 259 5.13 -2.91 -11.85
N GLU A 260 4.55 -4.08 -11.61
CA GLU A 260 4.10 -4.99 -12.67
C GLU A 260 2.96 -4.38 -13.51
N ALA A 261 2.00 -3.72 -12.85
CA ALA A 261 0.91 -3.05 -13.55
C ALA A 261 1.42 -1.87 -14.40
N SER A 262 2.42 -1.15 -13.94
CA SER A 262 3.06 -0.10 -14.71
C SER A 262 3.82 -0.66 -15.91
N ASN A 263 4.63 -1.71 -15.69
CA ASN A 263 5.48 -2.29 -16.73
C ASN A 263 4.67 -3.03 -17.81
N LYS A 264 3.67 -3.81 -17.40
CA LYS A 264 2.92 -4.68 -18.33
C LYS A 264 1.66 -4.03 -18.91
N LEU A 265 1.00 -3.14 -18.16
CA LEU A 265 -0.29 -2.56 -18.53
C LEU A 265 -0.25 -1.03 -18.70
N GLY A 266 0.88 -0.39 -18.41
CA GLY A 266 1.00 1.07 -18.49
C GLY A 266 0.11 1.81 -17.48
N PHE A 267 -0.27 1.17 -16.37
CA PHE A 267 -1.15 1.80 -15.39
C PHE A 267 -0.37 2.73 -14.47
N SER A 268 -0.96 3.88 -14.17
CA SER A 268 -0.44 4.72 -13.09
C SER A 268 -0.69 4.06 -11.73
N VAL A 269 0.11 4.40 -10.72
CA VAL A 269 -0.06 3.92 -9.33
C VAL A 269 -1.50 4.13 -8.84
N LYS A 270 -2.09 5.31 -9.09
CA LYS A 270 -3.48 5.62 -8.71
C LYS A 270 -4.49 4.68 -9.38
N LYS A 271 -4.34 4.41 -10.68
CA LYS A 271 -5.22 3.50 -11.42
C LYS A 271 -5.09 2.07 -10.92
N THR A 272 -3.87 1.61 -10.69
CA THR A 272 -3.58 0.28 -10.14
C THR A 272 -4.28 0.09 -8.79
N MET A 273 -4.12 1.04 -7.87
CA MET A 273 -4.73 0.93 -6.54
C MET A 273 -6.25 1.01 -6.57
N LEU A 274 -6.81 1.84 -7.47
CA LEU A 274 -8.27 1.91 -7.65
C LEU A 274 -8.83 0.55 -8.12
N ILE A 275 -8.21 -0.07 -9.12
CA ILE A 275 -8.65 -1.37 -9.65
C ILE A 275 -8.44 -2.47 -8.61
N ALA A 276 -7.29 -2.49 -7.92
CA ALA A 276 -7.03 -3.45 -6.86
C ALA A 276 -8.08 -3.35 -5.74
N GLN A 277 -8.46 -2.13 -5.33
CA GLN A 277 -9.51 -1.92 -4.35
C GLN A 277 -10.88 -2.41 -4.85
N GLN A 278 -11.20 -2.15 -6.12
CA GLN A 278 -12.45 -2.64 -6.72
C GLN A 278 -12.50 -4.17 -6.75
N LEU A 279 -11.41 -4.83 -7.09
CA LEU A 279 -11.30 -6.29 -7.06
C LEU A 279 -11.42 -6.82 -5.62
N TYR A 280 -10.80 -6.17 -4.66
CA TYR A 280 -10.91 -6.52 -3.25
C TYR A 280 -12.34 -6.35 -2.72
N ASP A 281 -13.01 -5.25 -3.07
CA ASP A 281 -14.40 -4.99 -2.64
C ASP A 281 -15.41 -5.89 -3.37
N CYS A 282 -15.07 -6.43 -4.55
CA CYS A 282 -15.92 -7.24 -5.42
C CYS A 282 -15.69 -8.76 -5.27
N LEU A 283 -15.27 -9.20 -4.13
CA LEU A 283 -14.72 -10.52 -3.74
C LEU A 283 -15.45 -11.78 -4.23
N LEU A 284 -16.59 -11.66 -4.88
CA LEU A 284 -17.32 -12.77 -5.50
C LEU A 284 -16.57 -13.45 -6.66
N TYR A 285 -15.49 -12.84 -7.17
CA TYR A 285 -14.75 -13.34 -8.33
C TYR A 285 -13.33 -13.81 -8.02
N THR A 286 -12.80 -13.58 -6.83
CA THR A 286 -11.39 -13.91 -6.53
C THR A 286 -11.21 -15.21 -5.77
N SER A 287 -12.23 -15.72 -5.07
CA SER A 287 -12.19 -17.01 -4.38
C SER A 287 -12.57 -18.19 -5.31
N ASP A 288 -13.50 -17.99 -6.25
CA ASP A 288 -13.91 -19.04 -7.19
C ASP A 288 -12.87 -19.37 -8.27
N ALA A 289 -11.99 -18.42 -8.61
CA ALA A 289 -10.95 -18.67 -9.61
C ALA A 289 -9.82 -19.61 -9.14
N ALA A 290 -9.73 -19.88 -7.83
CA ALA A 290 -8.75 -20.80 -7.26
C ALA A 290 -9.33 -22.22 -7.06
N ASP A 291 -10.66 -22.37 -6.92
CA ASP A 291 -11.34 -23.64 -6.69
C ASP A 291 -11.75 -24.38 -7.97
N ASP A 292 -11.73 -23.72 -9.14
CA ASP A 292 -12.07 -24.34 -10.43
C ASP A 292 -10.89 -25.10 -11.08
N ARG A 293 -9.93 -25.59 -10.32
CA ARG A 293 -8.85 -26.45 -10.79
C ARG A 293 -8.93 -27.84 -10.13
N ASP A 294 -9.97 -28.54 -10.46
CA ASP A 294 -9.98 -30.01 -10.43
C ASP A 294 -10.06 -30.58 -11.86
#